data_09be816112897a775174a87e1a1dd122
#
_entry.id   09be816112897a775174a87e1a1dd122
#
_cell.length_a   1.000
_cell.length_b   1.000
_cell.length_c   1.000
_cell.angle_alpha   90.00
_cell.angle_beta   90.00
_cell.angle_gamma   90.00
#
_symmetry.space_group_name_H-M   'P 1'
#
loop_
_entity.id
_entity.type
_entity.pdbx_description
1 polymer ?
#
loop_
_entity_poly.entity_id
_entity_poly.type
_entity_poly.pdbx_seq_one_letter_code
_entity_poly.pdbx_strand_id
1 'polypeptide(L)'
;MIYPEFFPDDRKNELAEKKVFDQLKKISNIYDIFYSRKFITDGVGKKPEYEVDFIIAIPEKAIICLEVKGGIINYSGTKDEWSQNSRVMGKRPDSQASSASHALVKGFSSVIGDMAIGWGLCFPDGELGSKALPTS
;
A
#
# COMPACT_ATOMS: atom_id res chain seq x y z
N MET A 1 7.15 1.28 16.11
CA MET A 1 7.31 2.74 15.88
C MET A 1 6.73 3.12 14.53
N ILE A 2 6.38 4.38 14.34
CA ILE A 2 5.89 4.87 13.06
C ILE A 2 6.85 5.95 12.53
N TYR A 3 7.16 5.88 11.24
CA TYR A 3 8.12 6.77 10.57
C TYR A 3 7.46 7.44 9.36
N PRO A 4 7.38 8.75 9.30
CA PRO A 4 7.76 9.71 10.36
C PRO A 4 6.81 9.63 11.56
N GLU A 5 7.23 10.17 12.67
CA GLU A 5 6.44 10.16 13.91
C GLU A 5 5.12 10.94 13.77
N PHE A 6 5.15 12.02 12.99
CA PHE A 6 3.99 12.84 12.72
C PHE A 6 3.70 12.88 11.22
N PHE A 7 2.41 12.97 10.87
CA PHE A 7 2.01 13.05 9.48
C PHE A 7 2.61 14.32 8.83
N PRO A 8 3.27 14.20 7.66
CA PRO A 8 3.96 15.34 7.05
C PRO A 8 3.01 16.48 6.66
N ASP A 9 3.40 17.72 6.95
CA ASP A 9 2.61 18.91 6.63
C ASP A 9 2.41 19.10 5.12
N ASP A 10 3.39 18.73 4.32
CA ASP A 10 3.32 18.79 2.86
C ASP A 10 2.36 17.76 2.25
N ARG A 11 1.88 16.82 3.06
CA ARG A 11 0.92 15.80 2.69
C ARG A 11 -0.47 16.00 3.32
N LYS A 12 -0.70 17.14 3.94
CA LYS A 12 -1.96 17.40 4.67
C LYS A 12 -3.22 17.28 3.82
N ASN A 13 -3.11 17.43 2.50
CA ASN A 13 -4.23 17.29 1.58
C ASN A 13 -4.52 15.81 1.21
N GLU A 14 -3.65 14.90 1.59
CA GLU A 14 -3.84 13.46 1.40
C GLU A 14 -4.68 12.89 2.55
N LEU A 15 -5.97 13.24 2.56
CA LEU A 15 -6.86 12.96 3.68
C LEU A 15 -7.05 11.49 3.97
N ALA A 16 -7.16 10.67 2.92
CA ALA A 16 -7.32 9.23 3.08
C ALA A 16 -6.10 8.60 3.73
N GLU A 17 -4.90 9.00 3.29
CA GLU A 17 -3.65 8.51 3.85
C GLU A 17 -3.49 8.96 5.30
N LYS A 18 -3.91 10.18 5.63
CA LYS A 18 -3.88 10.67 7.01
C LYS A 18 -4.78 9.86 7.93
N LYS A 19 -5.98 9.49 7.47
CA LYS A 19 -6.89 8.63 8.25
C LYS A 19 -6.23 7.29 8.59
N VAL A 20 -5.59 6.68 7.60
CA VAL A 20 -4.89 5.40 7.79
C VAL A 20 -3.68 5.59 8.70
N PHE A 21 -2.90 6.65 8.51
CA PHE A 21 -1.78 6.99 9.38
C PHE A 21 -2.19 7.07 10.84
N ASP A 22 -3.27 7.81 11.13
CA ASP A 22 -3.76 7.99 12.49
C ASP A 22 -4.20 6.66 13.12
N GLN A 23 -4.80 5.76 12.33
CA GLN A 23 -5.18 4.44 12.82
C GLN A 23 -3.95 3.54 13.06
N LEU A 24 -3.02 3.54 12.12
CA LEU A 24 -1.80 2.73 12.25
C LEU A 24 -0.91 3.20 13.41
N LYS A 25 -0.93 4.48 13.70
CA LYS A 25 -0.18 5.03 14.84
C LYS A 25 -0.60 4.37 16.16
N LYS A 26 -1.84 3.96 16.28
CA LYS A 26 -2.36 3.30 17.49
C LYS A 26 -1.72 1.93 17.75
N ILE A 27 -1.20 1.29 16.72
CA ILE A 27 -0.53 -0.01 16.84
C ILE A 27 0.97 0.08 16.63
N SER A 28 1.52 1.29 16.56
CA SER A 28 2.95 1.49 16.30
C SER A 28 3.86 1.10 17.46
N ASN A 29 3.30 0.78 18.61
CA ASN A 29 4.05 0.20 19.73
C ASN A 29 4.31 -1.31 19.54
N ILE A 30 3.56 -1.96 18.65
CA ILE A 30 3.68 -3.40 18.41
C ILE A 30 4.42 -3.67 17.08
N TYR A 31 4.18 -2.84 16.06
CA TYR A 31 4.73 -3.00 14.73
C TYR A 31 5.51 -1.77 14.30
N ASP A 32 6.46 -1.97 13.38
CA ASP A 32 7.15 -0.86 12.74
C ASP A 32 6.43 -0.48 11.46
N ILE A 33 6.11 0.80 11.32
CA ILE A 33 5.28 1.32 10.24
C ILE A 33 6.03 2.43 9.53
N PHE A 34 6.08 2.36 8.21
CA PHE A 34 6.76 3.35 7.37
C PHE A 34 5.76 3.94 6.40
N TYR A 35 5.62 5.25 6.43
CA TYR A 35 4.71 5.98 5.56
C TYR A 35 5.43 6.53 4.33
N SER A 36 4.81 6.36 3.17
CA SER A 36 5.23 6.97 1.90
C SER A 36 6.70 6.71 1.56
N ARG A 37 7.02 5.44 1.31
CA ARG A 37 8.38 5.05 0.93
C ARG A 37 8.49 4.84 -0.56
N LYS A 38 9.57 5.38 -1.11
CA LYS A 38 9.95 5.16 -2.49
C LYS A 38 11.18 4.28 -2.53
N PHE A 39 11.22 3.39 -3.48
CA PHE A 39 12.41 2.60 -3.72
C PHE A 39 12.58 2.32 -5.20
N ILE A 40 13.85 2.14 -5.58
CA ILE A 40 14.25 1.89 -6.96
C ILE A 40 14.85 0.51 -7.00
N THR A 41 14.36 -0.34 -7.90
CA THR A 41 14.96 -1.65 -8.10
C THR A 41 16.20 -1.51 -8.94
N ASP A 42 17.28 -2.24 -8.58
CA ASP A 42 18.51 -2.26 -9.35
C ASP A 42 18.29 -2.90 -10.71
N GLY A 43 18.83 -2.26 -11.73
CA GLY A 43 18.78 -2.75 -13.09
C GLY A 43 19.63 -1.88 -14.00
N VAL A 44 19.93 -2.39 -15.17
CA VAL A 44 20.63 -1.64 -16.21
C VAL A 44 19.59 -0.83 -16.98
N GLY A 45 19.78 0.48 -17.10
CA GLY A 45 18.90 1.39 -17.81
C GLY A 45 17.92 2.13 -16.89
N LYS A 46 16.73 2.49 -17.42
CA LYS A 46 15.70 3.16 -16.64
C LYS A 46 15.19 2.24 -15.54
N LYS A 47 15.40 2.63 -14.30
CA LYS A 47 14.95 1.88 -13.13
C LYS A 47 13.51 2.23 -12.81
N PRO A 48 12.59 1.25 -12.73
CA PRO A 48 11.26 1.55 -12.25
C PRO A 48 11.32 2.03 -10.81
N GLU A 49 10.63 3.11 -10.55
CA GLU A 49 10.46 3.66 -9.22
C GLU A 49 9.14 3.16 -8.66
N TYR A 50 9.18 2.64 -7.44
CA TYR A 50 7.99 2.17 -6.75
C TYR A 50 7.73 3.06 -5.54
N GLU A 51 6.47 3.39 -5.32
CA GLU A 51 6.02 4.08 -4.14
C GLU A 51 5.04 3.20 -3.39
N VAL A 52 5.25 3.06 -2.10
CA VAL A 52 4.36 2.31 -1.21
C VAL A 52 3.79 3.29 -0.21
N ASP A 53 2.47 3.34 -0.09
CA ASP A 53 1.82 4.26 0.85
C ASP A 53 2.19 3.93 2.29
N PHE A 54 2.12 2.66 2.65
CA PHE A 54 2.57 2.19 3.96
C PHE A 54 3.27 0.85 3.85
N ILE A 55 4.34 0.70 4.61
CA ILE A 55 4.97 -0.60 4.84
C ILE A 55 4.81 -0.91 6.33
N ILE A 56 4.23 -2.07 6.64
CA ILE A 56 4.08 -2.54 8.00
C ILE A 56 5.03 -3.72 8.19
N ALA A 57 5.99 -3.57 9.08
CA ALA A 57 6.95 -4.61 9.39
C ALA A 57 6.58 -5.31 10.71
N ILE A 58 6.37 -6.60 10.61
CA ILE A 58 6.17 -7.47 11.75
C ILE A 58 7.49 -8.19 11.97
N PRO A 59 8.27 -7.83 13.02
CA PRO A 59 9.63 -8.33 13.18
C PRO A 59 9.74 -9.84 13.07
N GLU A 60 10.67 -10.30 12.25
CA GLU A 60 10.99 -11.70 12.00
C GLU A 60 9.87 -12.55 11.36
N LYS A 61 8.74 -11.93 11.04
CA LYS A 61 7.58 -12.67 10.52
C LYS A 61 7.17 -12.24 9.12
N ALA A 62 6.86 -10.95 8.94
CA ALA A 62 6.25 -10.50 7.69
C ALA A 62 6.47 -9.02 7.42
N ILE A 63 6.37 -8.68 6.15
CA ILE A 63 6.30 -7.29 5.68
C ILE A 63 5.06 -7.17 4.82
N ILE A 64 4.26 -6.14 5.07
CA ILE A 64 3.02 -5.90 4.34
C ILE A 64 3.11 -4.55 3.66
N CYS A 65 2.92 -4.53 2.34
CA CYS A 65 2.80 -3.31 1.54
C CYS A 65 1.33 -2.94 1.43
N LEU A 66 0.97 -1.75 1.89
CA LEU A 66 -0.41 -1.29 1.92
C LEU A 66 -0.61 -0.13 0.97
N GLU A 67 -1.58 -0.27 0.05
CA GLU A 67 -2.00 0.79 -0.86
C GLU A 67 -3.30 1.40 -0.36
N VAL A 68 -3.33 2.73 -0.27
CA VAL A 68 -4.49 3.47 0.23
C VAL A 68 -5.14 4.22 -0.92
N LYS A 69 -6.45 4.10 -1.05
CA LYS A 69 -7.24 4.87 -2.02
C LYS A 69 -8.41 5.53 -1.30
N GLY A 70 -8.48 6.83 -1.41
CA GLY A 70 -9.60 7.60 -0.88
C GLY A 70 -10.79 7.64 -1.84
N GLY A 71 -11.89 8.21 -1.37
CA GLY A 71 -13.12 8.32 -2.12
C GLY A 71 -13.92 7.01 -2.12
N ILE A 72 -14.90 6.95 -3.01
CA ILE A 72 -15.76 5.77 -3.15
C ILE A 72 -15.14 4.84 -4.17
N ILE A 73 -14.72 3.68 -3.70
CA ILE A 73 -14.06 2.67 -4.52
C ILE A 73 -15.04 1.55 -4.86
N ASN A 74 -15.12 1.20 -6.12
CA ASN A 74 -15.92 0.08 -6.60
C ASN A 74 -15.08 -0.83 -7.49
N TYR A 75 -15.40 -2.12 -7.43
CA TYR A 75 -14.81 -3.10 -8.32
C TYR A 75 -15.93 -3.82 -9.09
N SER A 76 -15.80 -3.88 -10.42
CA SER A 76 -16.72 -4.63 -11.26
C SER A 76 -16.10 -5.97 -11.62
N GLY A 77 -16.67 -7.06 -11.09
CA GLY A 77 -16.20 -8.41 -11.37
C GLY A 77 -16.42 -8.85 -12.81
N THR A 78 -17.47 -8.34 -13.46
CA THR A 78 -17.76 -8.68 -14.86
C THR A 78 -16.80 -8.01 -15.84
N LYS A 79 -16.39 -6.78 -15.55
CA LYS A 79 -15.46 -6.02 -16.38
C LYS A 79 -14.02 -6.08 -15.90
N ASP A 80 -13.80 -6.61 -14.71
CA ASP A 80 -12.51 -6.59 -14.03
C ASP A 80 -11.91 -5.18 -13.98
N GLU A 81 -12.72 -4.23 -13.52
CA GLU A 81 -12.35 -2.82 -13.47
C GLU A 81 -12.54 -2.24 -12.07
N TRP A 82 -11.58 -1.43 -11.67
CA TRP A 82 -11.67 -0.59 -10.48
C TRP A 82 -12.12 0.81 -10.86
N SER A 83 -12.98 1.40 -10.04
CA SER A 83 -13.38 2.80 -10.21
C SER A 83 -13.24 3.56 -8.89
N GLN A 84 -12.97 4.84 -9.03
CA GLN A 84 -12.86 5.78 -7.92
C GLN A 84 -13.75 6.97 -8.22
N ASN A 85 -14.72 7.22 -7.33
CA ASN A 85 -15.70 8.28 -7.53
C ASN A 85 -16.38 8.20 -8.91
N SER A 86 -16.79 6.99 -9.28
CA SER A 86 -17.48 6.66 -10.53
C SER A 86 -16.64 6.79 -11.80
N ARG A 87 -15.32 6.92 -11.67
CA ARG A 87 -14.40 6.95 -12.82
C ARG A 87 -13.49 5.73 -12.80
N VAL A 88 -13.33 5.09 -13.92
CA VAL A 88 -12.41 3.95 -14.07
C VAL A 88 -10.99 4.41 -13.74
N MET A 89 -10.32 3.65 -12.88
CA MET A 89 -8.95 3.96 -12.46
C MET A 89 -7.97 3.54 -13.55
N GLY A 90 -7.06 4.44 -13.91
CA GLY A 90 -6.00 4.14 -14.87
C GLY A 90 -4.96 3.16 -14.33
N LYS A 91 -4.72 3.23 -13.02
CA LYS A 91 -3.84 2.28 -12.32
C LYS A 91 -4.65 1.47 -11.32
N ARG A 92 -4.58 0.16 -11.43
CA ARG A 92 -5.29 -0.74 -10.52
C ARG A 92 -4.59 -0.74 -9.16
N PRO A 93 -5.35 -0.55 -8.07
CA PRO A 93 -4.74 -0.54 -6.73
C PRO A 93 -4.14 -1.90 -6.36
N ASP A 94 -4.78 -3.00 -6.76
CA ASP A 94 -4.26 -4.34 -6.52
C ASP A 94 -2.93 -4.58 -7.24
N SER A 95 -2.83 -4.15 -8.48
CA SER A 95 -1.58 -4.25 -9.25
C SER A 95 -0.47 -3.37 -8.68
N GLN A 96 -0.81 -2.17 -8.22
CA GLN A 96 0.16 -1.28 -7.58
C GLN A 96 0.75 -1.91 -6.32
N ALA A 97 -0.10 -2.42 -5.44
CA ALA A 97 0.34 -3.05 -4.19
C ALA A 97 1.14 -4.33 -4.43
N SER A 98 0.65 -5.19 -5.33
CA SER A 98 1.30 -6.44 -5.69
C SER A 98 2.67 -6.21 -6.32
N SER A 99 2.75 -5.29 -7.29
CA SER A 99 4.02 -4.97 -7.95
C SER A 99 5.05 -4.39 -6.99
N ALA A 100 4.61 -3.54 -6.06
CA ALA A 100 5.49 -2.98 -5.04
C ALA A 100 6.03 -4.07 -4.12
N SER A 101 5.19 -5.03 -3.72
CA SER A 101 5.64 -6.14 -2.86
C SER A 101 6.65 -7.04 -3.57
N HIS A 102 6.43 -7.35 -4.84
CA HIS A 102 7.38 -8.13 -5.64
C HIS A 102 8.71 -7.40 -5.82
N ALA A 103 8.66 -6.10 -6.07
CA ALA A 103 9.87 -5.28 -6.21
C ALA A 103 10.66 -5.22 -4.91
N LEU A 104 9.97 -5.15 -3.77
CA LEU A 104 10.59 -5.16 -2.46
C LEU A 104 11.35 -6.47 -2.21
N VAL A 105 10.73 -7.59 -2.51
CA VAL A 105 11.37 -8.91 -2.42
C VAL A 105 12.61 -8.96 -3.31
N LYS A 106 12.48 -8.54 -4.56
CA LYS A 106 13.57 -8.60 -5.52
C LYS A 106 14.76 -7.71 -5.12
N GLY A 107 14.47 -6.51 -4.63
CA GLY A 107 15.50 -5.54 -4.28
C GLY A 107 16.16 -5.79 -2.93
N PHE A 108 15.49 -6.46 -2.01
CA PHE A 108 15.93 -6.60 -0.62
C PHE A 108 15.93 -8.05 -0.12
N SER A 109 16.01 -9.00 -1.02
CA SER A 109 15.94 -10.44 -0.68
C SER A 109 16.97 -10.86 0.38
N SER A 110 18.17 -10.31 0.35
CA SER A 110 19.22 -10.61 1.32
C SER A 110 18.89 -10.13 2.74
N VAL A 111 18.11 -9.04 2.85
CA VAL A 111 17.69 -8.47 4.13
C VAL A 111 16.42 -9.13 4.64
N ILE A 112 15.49 -9.41 3.74
CA ILE A 112 14.19 -9.98 4.06
C ILE A 112 14.30 -11.44 4.47
N GLY A 113 15.17 -12.21 3.80
CA GLY A 113 15.37 -13.62 4.09
C GLY A 113 14.08 -14.43 3.93
N ASP A 114 13.71 -15.16 4.96
CA ASP A 114 12.53 -16.05 4.96
C ASP A 114 11.23 -15.35 5.41
N MET A 115 11.24 -14.04 5.56
CA MET A 115 10.03 -13.32 5.96
C MET A 115 8.96 -13.40 4.88
N ALA A 116 7.72 -13.57 5.30
CA ALA A 116 6.59 -13.50 4.40
C ALA A 116 6.38 -12.06 3.91
N ILE A 117 6.11 -11.90 2.61
CA ILE A 117 5.79 -10.59 2.02
C ILE A 117 4.37 -10.65 1.51
N GLY A 118 3.57 -9.71 1.97
CA GLY A 118 2.18 -9.59 1.55
C GLY A 118 1.85 -8.17 1.10
N TRP A 119 0.65 -8.02 0.58
CA TRP A 119 0.12 -6.71 0.23
C TRP A 119 -1.36 -6.65 0.58
N GLY A 120 -1.83 -5.43 0.75
CA GLY A 120 -3.23 -5.18 1.05
C GLY A 120 -3.69 -3.84 0.51
N LEU A 121 -5.00 -3.66 0.49
CA LEU A 121 -5.66 -2.43 0.05
C LEU A 121 -6.44 -1.86 1.23
N CYS A 122 -6.46 -0.54 1.32
CA CYS A 122 -7.20 0.16 2.35
C CYS A 122 -8.04 1.27 1.74
N PHE A 123 -9.34 1.24 2.00
CA PHE A 123 -10.30 2.20 1.49
C PHE A 123 -10.98 2.90 2.68
N PRO A 124 -10.35 3.93 3.27
CA PRO A 124 -10.81 4.50 4.53
C PRO A 124 -12.09 5.34 4.42
N ASP A 125 -12.50 5.72 3.20
CA ASP A 125 -13.65 6.61 3.00
C ASP A 125 -14.94 5.87 2.64
N GLY A 126 -14.91 4.56 2.48
CA GLY A 126 -16.08 3.84 2.04
C GLY A 126 -16.15 2.41 2.51
N GLU A 127 -17.33 1.84 2.39
CA GLU A 127 -17.54 0.41 2.59
C GLU A 127 -17.39 -0.29 1.24
N LEU A 128 -16.73 -1.44 1.25
CA LEU A 128 -16.76 -2.32 0.09
C LEU A 128 -18.19 -2.85 -0.03
N GLY A 129 -18.81 -2.58 -1.16
CA GLY A 129 -20.10 -3.14 -1.47
C GLY A 129 -20.06 -4.67 -1.49
N SER A 130 -21.25 -5.30 -1.54
CA SER A 130 -21.41 -6.76 -1.52
C SER A 130 -20.92 -7.48 -2.79
N LYS A 131 -20.27 -6.78 -3.71
CA LYS A 131 -19.75 -7.36 -4.95
C LYS A 131 -18.47 -8.14 -4.67
N ALA A 132 -18.30 -9.24 -5.39
CA ALA A 132 -17.11 -10.07 -5.25
C ALA A 132 -15.84 -9.28 -5.57
N LEU A 133 -14.85 -9.41 -4.69
CA LEU A 133 -13.54 -8.82 -4.90
C LEU A 133 -12.71 -9.67 -5.86
N PRO A 134 -11.70 -9.07 -6.53
CA PRO A 134 -10.80 -9.86 -7.34
C PRO A 134 -10.02 -10.84 -6.47
N THR A 135 -9.89 -12.05 -6.95
CA THR A 135 -8.97 -13.02 -6.34
C THR A 135 -7.57 -12.72 -6.84
N SER A 136 -6.65 -12.58 -5.92
CA SER A 136 -5.24 -12.35 -6.26
C SER A 136 -4.58 -13.62 -6.74
#